data_c5c7d96651b5bc9d64d9182e205aa3aa
#
_entry.id   c5c7d96651b5bc9d64d9182e205aa3aa
#
_cell.length_a   1.000
_cell.length_b   1.000
_cell.length_c   1.000
_cell.angle_alpha   90.00
_cell.angle_beta   90.00
_cell.angle_gamma   90.00
#
_symmetry.space_group_name_H-M   'P 1'
#
loop_
_entity.id
_entity.type
_entity.pdbx_description
1 polymer ?
#
loop_
_entity_poly.entity_id
_entity_poly.type
_entity_poly.pdbx_seq_one_letter_code
_entity_poly.pdbx_strand_id
1 'polypeptide(L)'
;MKDRAKTEELLSASDLRVSSAATTWRHVEAEYVDVVDDILATLAPSGPYAYTISPSVEEGKELPTQRIVTTYDDIADTYRSMHRFSAVVAIRPVFELHASWYSFVSGVGRGRAKATGAESERPVITLFPTMGSEGITGELFWGRTQQSVLPGDAADGVLASRFAVAGLHGRLLDAYRAGDVDTIVELAHPEIQTGVRDYVAHTGTLVELHTKDDLRSHLADFYAHYTVREIDVVALHFDDWFFFHELRWTVEARQGAQAGEVLRYHTAEYAEVSGTGLVVAHIGHGTDQLKIG
;
A
#
# COMPACT_ATOMS: atom_id res chain seq x y z
N MET A 1 -23.13 31.60 -8.08
CA MET A 1 -23.13 30.33 -8.85
C MET A 1 -21.83 29.53 -8.71
N LYS A 2 -20.62 30.14 -8.77
CA LYS A 2 -19.35 29.41 -8.59
C LYS A 2 -19.19 28.71 -7.21
N ASP A 3 -19.70 29.31 -6.13
CA ASP A 3 -19.60 28.76 -4.78
C ASP A 3 -20.46 27.52 -4.56
N ARG A 4 -21.61 27.42 -5.24
CA ARG A 4 -22.51 26.27 -5.08
C ARG A 4 -21.93 25.00 -5.69
N ALA A 5 -21.36 25.09 -6.90
CA ALA A 5 -20.72 23.95 -7.55
C ALA A 5 -19.53 23.42 -6.73
N LYS A 6 -18.70 24.33 -6.17
CA LYS A 6 -17.59 23.96 -5.30
C LYS A 6 -18.09 23.32 -3.98
N THR A 7 -19.19 23.82 -3.43
CA THR A 7 -19.79 23.23 -2.22
C THR A 7 -20.33 21.82 -2.50
N GLU A 8 -21.01 21.62 -3.62
CA GLU A 8 -21.52 20.31 -4.05
C GLU A 8 -20.38 19.31 -4.30
N GLU A 9 -19.28 19.76 -4.92
CA GLU A 9 -18.06 18.94 -5.09
C GLU A 9 -17.43 18.53 -3.76
N LEU A 10 -17.29 19.47 -2.81
CA LEU A 10 -16.74 19.19 -1.48
C LEU A 10 -17.63 18.26 -0.66
N LEU A 11 -18.96 18.40 -0.75
CA LEU A 11 -19.90 17.49 -0.08
C LEU A 11 -19.80 16.08 -0.69
N SER A 12 -19.76 15.96 -2.01
CA SER A 12 -19.61 14.67 -2.69
C SER A 12 -18.28 13.98 -2.29
N ALA A 13 -17.18 14.72 -2.23
CA ALA A 13 -15.89 14.17 -1.78
C ALA A 13 -15.93 13.74 -0.31
N SER A 14 -16.64 14.47 0.56
CA SER A 14 -16.86 14.12 1.96
C SER A 14 -17.67 12.83 2.09
N ASP A 15 -18.77 12.71 1.34
CA ASP A 15 -19.62 11.53 1.34
C ASP A 15 -18.87 10.28 0.88
N LEU A 16 -18.01 10.40 -0.14
CA LEU A 16 -17.17 9.31 -0.60
C LEU A 16 -16.15 8.86 0.45
N ARG A 17 -15.56 9.78 1.21
CA ARG A 17 -14.63 9.44 2.31
C ARG A 17 -15.35 8.70 3.43
N VAL A 18 -16.52 9.16 3.84
CA VAL A 18 -17.34 8.50 4.85
C VAL A 18 -17.75 7.10 4.38
N SER A 19 -18.14 6.97 3.13
CA SER A 19 -18.49 5.70 2.51
C SER A 19 -17.29 4.74 2.46
N SER A 20 -16.11 5.21 2.09
CA SER A 20 -14.87 4.43 2.09
C SER A 20 -14.54 3.91 3.50
N ALA A 21 -14.59 4.78 4.51
CA ALA A 21 -14.37 4.40 5.90
C ALA A 21 -15.38 3.33 6.37
N ALA A 22 -16.66 3.53 6.13
CA ALA A 22 -17.71 2.59 6.52
C ALA A 22 -17.53 1.23 5.81
N THR A 23 -17.16 1.23 4.54
CA THR A 23 -16.91 0.01 3.76
C THR A 23 -15.73 -0.76 4.32
N THR A 24 -14.63 -0.07 4.63
CA THR A 24 -13.44 -0.69 5.23
C THR A 24 -13.76 -1.33 6.58
N TRP A 25 -14.44 -0.60 7.48
CA TRP A 25 -14.75 -1.15 8.80
C TRP A 25 -15.79 -2.27 8.76
N ARG A 26 -16.73 -2.25 7.82
CA ARG A 26 -17.63 -3.39 7.59
C ARG A 26 -16.85 -4.66 7.20
N HIS A 27 -15.78 -4.50 6.39
CA HIS A 27 -14.92 -5.61 6.02
C HIS A 27 -14.14 -6.16 7.23
N VAL A 28 -13.49 -5.29 7.99
CA VAL A 28 -12.76 -5.67 9.21
C VAL A 28 -13.68 -6.33 10.24
N GLU A 29 -14.91 -5.83 10.42
CA GLU A 29 -15.89 -6.45 11.31
C GLU A 29 -16.28 -7.86 10.84
N ALA A 30 -16.42 -8.09 9.53
CA ALA A 30 -16.69 -9.41 8.98
C ALA A 30 -15.57 -10.42 9.29
N GLU A 31 -14.32 -9.98 9.29
CA GLU A 31 -13.18 -10.84 9.67
C GLU A 31 -13.24 -11.30 11.13
N TYR A 32 -13.77 -10.47 12.05
CA TYR A 32 -13.94 -10.85 13.46
C TYR A 32 -14.97 -11.94 13.66
N VAL A 33 -15.96 -12.02 12.77
CA VAL A 33 -17.01 -13.06 12.80
C VAL A 33 -16.47 -14.41 12.32
N ASP A 34 -15.35 -14.42 11.60
CA ASP A 34 -14.65 -15.62 11.11
C ASP A 34 -15.53 -16.48 10.16
N VAL A 35 -16.39 -15.82 9.39
CA VAL A 35 -17.22 -16.44 8.35
C VAL A 35 -16.77 -15.91 6.97
N VAL A 36 -16.06 -16.76 6.23
CA VAL A 36 -15.42 -16.33 4.98
C VAL A 36 -16.42 -15.75 3.97
N ASP A 37 -17.61 -16.33 3.86
CA ASP A 37 -18.62 -15.82 2.91
C ASP A 37 -19.07 -14.39 3.27
N ASP A 38 -19.14 -14.04 4.56
CA ASP A 38 -19.45 -12.69 5.01
C ASP A 38 -18.32 -11.71 4.68
N ILE A 39 -17.07 -12.15 4.81
CA ILE A 39 -15.89 -11.36 4.40
C ILE A 39 -15.93 -11.10 2.89
N LEU A 40 -16.13 -12.15 2.08
CA LEU A 40 -16.20 -12.05 0.63
C LEU A 40 -17.37 -11.18 0.15
N ALA A 41 -18.47 -11.14 0.89
CA ALA A 41 -19.61 -10.27 0.59
C ALA A 41 -19.31 -8.77 0.76
N THR A 42 -18.17 -8.40 1.37
CA THR A 42 -17.73 -7.01 1.50
C THR A 42 -16.83 -6.55 0.35
N LEU A 43 -16.39 -7.48 -0.51
CA LEU A 43 -15.62 -7.14 -1.70
C LEU A 43 -16.51 -6.44 -2.73
N ALA A 44 -15.93 -5.53 -3.50
CA ALA A 44 -16.61 -4.94 -4.64
C ALA A 44 -16.98 -6.02 -5.68
N PRO A 45 -18.09 -5.87 -6.40
CA PRO A 45 -18.53 -6.87 -7.37
C PRO A 45 -17.59 -7.04 -8.58
N SER A 46 -16.68 -6.07 -8.78
CA SER A 46 -15.69 -6.10 -9.86
C SER A 46 -14.37 -5.45 -9.41
N GLY A 47 -13.26 -5.96 -10.00
CA GLY A 47 -11.93 -5.38 -9.79
C GLY A 47 -11.70 -4.04 -10.52
N PRO A 48 -10.45 -3.58 -10.56
CA PRO A 48 -9.25 -4.40 -10.31
C PRO A 48 -9.04 -4.71 -8.83
N TYR A 49 -8.73 -5.96 -8.51
CA TYR A 49 -8.45 -6.38 -7.14
C TYR A 49 -6.96 -6.34 -6.84
N ALA A 50 -6.64 -6.11 -5.55
CA ALA A 50 -5.30 -6.25 -5.01
C ALA A 50 -5.38 -6.75 -3.56
N TYR A 51 -4.86 -7.95 -3.31
CA TYR A 51 -4.88 -8.55 -1.99
C TYR A 51 -3.55 -9.23 -1.69
N THR A 52 -2.97 -8.95 -0.53
CA THR A 52 -1.71 -9.58 -0.14
C THR A 52 -1.96 -10.93 0.53
N ILE A 53 -1.25 -11.94 0.06
CA ILE A 53 -1.20 -13.24 0.76
C ILE A 53 -0.24 -13.11 1.94
N SER A 54 -0.62 -13.68 3.08
CA SER A 54 0.23 -13.72 4.28
C SER A 54 1.63 -14.25 3.92
N PRO A 55 2.68 -13.50 4.29
CA PRO A 55 4.02 -13.83 3.90
C PRO A 55 4.48 -15.12 4.53
N SER A 56 5.20 -15.93 3.76
CA SER A 56 5.93 -17.11 4.24
C SER A 56 7.42 -16.79 4.34
N VAL A 57 8.05 -17.20 5.43
CA VAL A 57 9.51 -17.12 5.55
C VAL A 57 10.10 -18.34 4.84
N GLU A 58 10.83 -18.09 3.77
CA GLU A 58 11.58 -19.13 3.05
C GLU A 58 12.94 -19.36 3.72
N GLU A 59 13.43 -20.61 3.66
CA GLU A 59 14.74 -20.95 4.21
C GLU A 59 15.85 -20.13 3.55
N GLY A 60 16.69 -19.48 4.35
CA GLY A 60 17.80 -18.66 3.89
C GLY A 60 17.45 -17.22 3.49
N LYS A 61 16.20 -16.80 3.63
CA LYS A 61 15.79 -15.41 3.41
C LYS A 61 15.67 -14.63 4.73
N GLU A 62 16.00 -13.36 4.68
CA GLU A 62 15.84 -12.43 5.82
C GLU A 62 14.42 -11.86 5.88
N LEU A 63 13.78 -11.68 4.73
CA LEU A 63 12.43 -11.14 4.64
C LEU A 63 11.41 -12.22 4.26
N PRO A 64 10.19 -12.13 4.79
CA PRO A 64 9.11 -12.98 4.33
C PRO A 64 8.72 -12.61 2.90
N THR A 65 8.56 -13.59 2.02
CA THR A 65 8.05 -13.38 0.66
C THR A 65 6.55 -13.12 0.73
N GLN A 66 6.11 -11.98 0.21
CA GLN A 66 4.72 -11.61 0.08
C GLN A 66 4.30 -11.70 -1.39
N ARG A 67 3.08 -12.14 -1.64
CA ARG A 67 2.47 -12.17 -2.97
C ARG A 67 1.20 -11.36 -2.99
N ILE A 68 0.90 -10.77 -4.14
CA ILE A 68 -0.33 -10.03 -4.37
C ILE A 68 -1.19 -10.83 -5.35
N VAL A 69 -2.43 -11.13 -4.96
CA VAL A 69 -3.42 -11.74 -5.84
C VAL A 69 -4.39 -10.70 -6.36
N THR A 70 -4.86 -10.88 -7.59
CA THR A 70 -5.62 -9.88 -8.35
C THR A 70 -6.94 -10.40 -8.90
N THR A 71 -7.30 -11.65 -8.59
CA THR A 71 -8.59 -12.24 -8.99
C THR A 71 -9.47 -12.53 -7.78
N TYR A 72 -10.78 -12.45 -7.95
CA TYR A 72 -11.73 -12.77 -6.89
C TYR A 72 -11.55 -14.18 -6.34
N ASP A 73 -11.34 -15.16 -7.24
CA ASP A 73 -11.18 -16.56 -6.83
C ASP A 73 -9.92 -16.79 -5.99
N ASP A 74 -8.79 -16.19 -6.36
CA ASP A 74 -7.55 -16.28 -5.59
C ASP A 74 -7.68 -15.60 -4.22
N ILE A 75 -8.41 -14.48 -4.15
CA ILE A 75 -8.73 -13.81 -2.87
C ILE A 75 -9.58 -14.73 -2.00
N ALA A 76 -10.63 -15.33 -2.58
CA ALA A 76 -11.50 -16.24 -1.85
C ALA A 76 -10.74 -17.45 -1.30
N ASP A 77 -9.83 -18.01 -2.08
CA ASP A 77 -9.00 -19.14 -1.65
C ASP A 77 -7.99 -18.71 -0.58
N THR A 78 -7.47 -17.49 -0.66
CA THR A 78 -6.59 -16.91 0.37
C THR A 78 -7.31 -16.79 1.70
N TYR A 79 -8.51 -16.21 1.72
CA TYR A 79 -9.32 -16.11 2.96
C TYR A 79 -9.68 -17.49 3.52
N ARG A 80 -10.14 -18.43 2.67
CA ARG A 80 -10.45 -19.81 3.10
C ARG A 80 -9.22 -20.49 3.71
N SER A 81 -8.06 -20.30 3.11
CA SER A 81 -6.79 -20.85 3.63
C SER A 81 -6.41 -20.20 4.95
N MET A 82 -6.39 -18.88 5.05
CA MET A 82 -6.03 -18.13 6.25
C MET A 82 -6.97 -18.48 7.42
N HIS A 83 -8.28 -18.39 7.20
CA HIS A 83 -9.29 -18.63 8.22
C HIS A 83 -9.41 -20.09 8.63
N ARG A 84 -8.84 -21.03 7.88
CA ARG A 84 -8.72 -22.41 8.31
C ARG A 84 -7.77 -22.59 9.49
N PHE A 85 -6.70 -21.78 9.57
CA PHE A 85 -5.63 -21.93 10.54
C PHE A 85 -5.62 -20.84 11.62
N SER A 86 -6.14 -19.68 11.32
CA SER A 86 -6.12 -18.52 12.20
C SER A 86 -7.46 -17.78 12.21
N ALA A 87 -7.68 -17.00 13.25
CA ALA A 87 -8.79 -16.07 13.35
C ALA A 87 -8.25 -14.66 13.67
N VAL A 88 -8.82 -13.64 13.08
CA VAL A 88 -8.60 -12.25 13.48
C VAL A 88 -9.40 -12.01 14.76
N VAL A 89 -8.72 -11.62 15.84
CA VAL A 89 -9.35 -11.39 17.14
C VAL A 89 -9.68 -9.91 17.34
N ALA A 90 -8.76 -9.03 16.93
CA ALA A 90 -8.94 -7.60 16.99
C ALA A 90 -7.93 -6.88 16.09
N ILE A 91 -8.32 -5.74 15.59
CA ILE A 91 -7.42 -4.72 15.06
C ILE A 91 -7.64 -3.47 15.90
N ARG A 92 -6.60 -2.99 16.55
CA ARG A 92 -6.63 -1.75 17.32
C ARG A 92 -5.93 -0.67 16.50
N PRO A 93 -6.69 0.22 15.85
CA PRO A 93 -6.09 1.27 15.04
C PRO A 93 -5.31 2.26 15.91
N VAL A 94 -4.19 2.74 15.40
CA VAL A 94 -3.38 3.83 15.96
C VAL A 94 -3.49 5.08 15.09
N PHE A 95 -3.53 4.87 13.78
CA PHE A 95 -3.74 5.94 12.81
C PHE A 95 -4.61 5.43 11.67
N GLU A 96 -5.53 6.28 11.23
CA GLU A 96 -6.43 6.02 10.10
C GLU A 96 -6.48 7.22 9.17
N LEU A 97 -6.49 6.95 7.88
CA LEU A 97 -6.72 7.94 6.84
C LEU A 97 -7.70 7.37 5.81
N HIS A 98 -8.78 8.10 5.55
CA HIS A 98 -9.78 7.71 4.57
C HIS A 98 -9.85 8.74 3.45
N ALA A 99 -9.57 8.29 2.24
CA ALA A 99 -9.76 9.03 1.00
C ALA A 99 -11.03 8.55 0.29
N SER A 100 -11.35 9.11 -0.87
CA SER A 100 -12.51 8.68 -1.65
C SER A 100 -12.35 7.33 -2.34
N TRP A 101 -11.13 6.80 -2.42
CA TRP A 101 -10.78 5.60 -3.18
C TRP A 101 -9.89 4.60 -2.42
N TYR A 102 -9.50 4.93 -1.19
CA TYR A 102 -8.79 4.03 -0.29
C TYR A 102 -9.05 4.39 1.17
N SER A 103 -8.75 3.43 2.04
CA SER A 103 -8.50 3.65 3.47
C SER A 103 -7.12 3.11 3.81
N PHE A 104 -6.36 3.85 4.61
CA PHE A 104 -5.11 3.40 5.21
C PHE A 104 -5.27 3.28 6.71
N VAL A 105 -4.86 2.16 7.27
CA VAL A 105 -4.94 1.88 8.71
C VAL A 105 -3.59 1.38 9.19
N SER A 106 -3.03 1.99 10.22
CA SER A 106 -1.95 1.41 11.00
C SER A 106 -2.40 1.10 12.40
N GLY A 107 -1.91 0.02 13.00
CA GLY A 107 -2.36 -0.38 14.32
C GLY A 107 -1.68 -1.63 14.85
N VAL A 108 -2.35 -2.27 15.79
CA VAL A 108 -1.94 -3.55 16.35
C VAL A 108 -2.98 -4.60 16.01
N GLY A 109 -2.59 -5.58 15.22
CA GLY A 109 -3.40 -6.75 14.91
C GLY A 109 -3.19 -7.85 15.93
N ARG A 110 -4.28 -8.45 16.43
CA ARG A 110 -4.27 -9.63 17.29
C ARG A 110 -4.94 -10.79 16.56
N GLY A 111 -4.17 -11.86 16.41
CA GLY A 111 -4.62 -13.12 15.80
C GLY A 111 -4.59 -14.26 16.78
N ARG A 112 -5.36 -15.31 16.50
CA ARG A 112 -5.42 -16.55 17.27
C ARG A 112 -5.19 -17.75 16.36
N ALA A 113 -4.22 -18.60 16.69
CA ALA A 113 -4.03 -19.88 16.02
C ALA A 113 -5.14 -20.88 16.43
N LYS A 114 -5.94 -21.37 15.49
CA LYS A 114 -7.10 -22.22 15.79
C LYS A 114 -6.71 -23.58 16.38
N ALA A 115 -5.57 -24.13 15.96
CA ALA A 115 -5.12 -25.43 16.44
C ALA A 115 -4.69 -25.44 17.92
N THR A 116 -4.15 -24.33 18.43
CA THR A 116 -3.58 -24.24 19.79
C THR A 116 -4.32 -23.26 20.68
N GLY A 117 -5.13 -22.37 20.12
CA GLY A 117 -5.75 -21.26 20.84
C GLY A 117 -4.75 -20.14 21.22
N ALA A 118 -3.47 -20.25 20.81
CA ALA A 118 -2.47 -19.26 21.12
C ALA A 118 -2.76 -17.95 20.41
N GLU A 119 -2.69 -16.84 21.15
CA GLU A 119 -2.85 -15.49 20.62
C GLU A 119 -1.48 -14.82 20.46
N SER A 120 -1.39 -13.96 19.44
CA SER A 120 -0.23 -13.13 19.20
C SER A 120 -0.68 -11.73 18.76
N GLU A 121 0.09 -10.72 19.13
CA GLU A 121 -0.09 -9.34 18.69
C GLU A 121 1.13 -8.89 17.90
N ARG A 122 0.88 -8.07 16.87
CA ARG A 122 1.96 -7.43 16.10
C ARG A 122 1.49 -6.08 15.54
N PRO A 123 2.41 -5.10 15.40
CA PRO A 123 2.13 -3.90 14.63
C PRO A 123 1.86 -4.26 13.17
N VAL A 124 0.83 -3.63 12.60
CA VAL A 124 0.39 -3.87 11.23
C VAL A 124 0.07 -2.56 10.53
N ILE A 125 0.20 -2.57 9.23
CA ILE A 125 -0.28 -1.54 8.32
C ILE A 125 -1.08 -2.20 7.22
N THR A 126 -2.17 -1.56 6.82
CA THR A 126 -3.05 -2.07 5.76
C THR A 126 -3.57 -0.92 4.91
N LEU A 127 -3.51 -1.09 3.61
CA LEU A 127 -4.16 -0.23 2.65
C LEU A 127 -5.33 -1.00 2.04
N PHE A 128 -6.52 -0.42 2.13
CA PHE A 128 -7.76 -0.96 1.55
C PHE A 128 -8.20 -0.09 0.38
N PRO A 129 -7.91 -0.47 -0.86
CA PRO A 129 -8.54 0.17 -2.02
C PRO A 129 -10.05 -0.05 -1.97
N THR A 130 -10.84 1.01 -2.22
CA THR A 130 -12.30 0.97 -2.11
C THR A 130 -13.00 1.51 -3.36
N MET A 131 -14.18 1.00 -3.63
CA MET A 131 -15.12 1.54 -4.62
C MET A 131 -16.32 2.21 -3.89
N GLY A 132 -16.04 3.18 -3.04
CA GLY A 132 -17.04 3.87 -2.24
C GLY A 132 -17.87 2.88 -1.40
N SER A 133 -19.20 2.86 -1.57
CA SER A 133 -20.11 1.96 -0.87
C SER A 133 -20.23 0.56 -1.49
N GLU A 134 -19.68 0.34 -2.68
CA GLU A 134 -19.83 -0.94 -3.40
C GLU A 134 -18.99 -2.06 -2.78
N GLY A 135 -17.90 -1.73 -2.13
CA GLY A 135 -17.04 -2.69 -1.46
C GLY A 135 -15.57 -2.28 -1.50
N ILE A 136 -14.71 -3.10 -0.91
CA ILE A 136 -13.26 -2.98 -1.08
C ILE A 136 -12.83 -3.74 -2.33
N THR A 137 -11.78 -3.26 -2.98
CA THR A 137 -11.16 -3.98 -4.10
C THR A 137 -9.89 -4.72 -3.66
N GLY A 138 -9.62 -4.77 -2.36
CA GLY A 138 -8.53 -5.55 -1.82
C GLY A 138 -8.07 -5.10 -0.45
N GLU A 139 -7.08 -5.80 0.03
CA GLU A 139 -6.40 -5.56 1.28
C GLU A 139 -4.91 -5.77 1.09
N LEU A 140 -4.17 -4.69 1.12
CA LEU A 140 -2.71 -4.70 1.06
C LEU A 140 -2.17 -4.62 2.49
N PHE A 141 -2.00 -5.78 3.09
CA PHE A 141 -1.60 -5.94 4.50
C PHE A 141 -0.10 -6.19 4.64
N TRP A 142 0.50 -5.62 5.66
CA TRP A 142 1.87 -5.89 6.08
C TRP A 142 2.01 -5.90 7.60
N GLY A 143 2.66 -6.92 8.15
CA GLY A 143 3.02 -6.97 9.56
C GLY A 143 4.48 -6.53 9.75
N ARG A 144 4.75 -5.73 10.80
CA ARG A 144 6.10 -5.32 11.16
C ARG A 144 7.03 -6.53 11.27
N THR A 145 8.18 -6.45 10.63
CA THR A 145 9.22 -7.50 10.66
C THR A 145 10.23 -7.25 11.78
N GLN A 146 11.07 -8.24 12.06
CA GLN A 146 12.17 -8.07 13.03
C GLN A 146 13.22 -7.07 12.55
N GLN A 147 13.37 -6.92 11.24
CA GLN A 147 14.29 -5.99 10.61
C GLN A 147 13.92 -4.52 10.83
N SER A 148 12.65 -4.25 11.12
CA SER A 148 12.18 -2.89 11.45
C SER A 148 12.33 -2.52 12.93
N VAL A 149 12.84 -3.43 13.75
CA VAL A 149 13.15 -3.11 15.15
C VAL A 149 14.42 -2.26 15.19
N LEU A 150 14.26 -1.00 15.58
CA LEU A 150 15.39 -0.09 15.80
C LEU A 150 15.99 -0.30 17.19
N PRO A 151 17.32 -0.20 17.36
CA PRO A 151 17.92 -0.26 18.68
C PRO A 151 17.45 0.94 19.54
N GLY A 152 16.79 0.66 20.65
CA GLY A 152 16.44 1.63 21.68
C GLY A 152 14.95 1.94 21.76
N ASP A 153 14.26 1.29 22.70
CA ASP A 153 12.86 1.57 23.06
C ASP A 153 12.68 2.81 23.96
N ALA A 154 13.69 3.68 24.07
CA ALA A 154 13.57 4.94 24.79
C ALA A 154 12.74 5.94 23.94
N ALA A 155 11.99 6.82 24.59
CA ALA A 155 11.19 7.86 23.92
C ALA A 155 12.00 8.69 22.92
N ASP A 156 13.25 8.95 23.21
CA ASP A 156 14.20 9.64 22.32
C ASP A 156 14.55 8.79 21.09
N GLY A 157 14.59 7.46 21.22
CA GLY A 157 14.82 6.52 20.12
C GLY A 157 13.67 6.51 19.12
N VAL A 158 12.42 6.57 19.58
CA VAL A 158 11.23 6.64 18.71
C VAL A 158 11.23 7.92 17.87
N LEU A 159 11.53 9.09 18.49
CA LEU A 159 11.62 10.35 17.74
C LEU A 159 12.77 10.33 16.73
N ALA A 160 13.95 9.81 17.12
CA ALA A 160 15.09 9.67 16.22
C ALA A 160 14.74 8.75 15.04
N SER A 161 14.00 7.68 15.29
CA SER A 161 13.52 6.74 14.26
C SER A 161 12.56 7.41 13.27
N ARG A 162 11.58 8.18 13.74
CA ARG A 162 10.67 8.93 12.87
C ARG A 162 11.40 9.94 11.99
N PHE A 163 12.40 10.62 12.52
CA PHE A 163 13.26 11.53 11.73
C PHE A 163 14.07 10.77 10.68
N ALA A 164 14.58 9.58 11.02
CA ALA A 164 15.30 8.74 10.07
C ALA A 164 14.38 8.25 8.93
N VAL A 165 13.15 7.80 9.27
CA VAL A 165 12.13 7.41 8.28
C VAL A 165 11.76 8.59 7.39
N ALA A 166 11.52 9.78 7.98
CA ALA A 166 11.22 10.99 7.21
C ALA A 166 12.37 11.40 6.30
N GLY A 167 13.61 11.30 6.75
CA GLY A 167 14.81 11.59 5.96
C GLY A 167 14.98 10.61 4.79
N LEU A 168 14.71 9.31 5.01
CA LEU A 168 14.71 8.30 3.95
C LEU A 168 13.64 8.60 2.92
N HIS A 169 12.40 8.87 3.35
CA HIS A 169 11.30 9.25 2.47
C HIS A 169 11.65 10.48 1.61
N GLY A 170 12.25 11.53 2.20
CA GLY A 170 12.68 12.71 1.46
C GLY A 170 13.67 12.36 0.35
N ARG A 171 14.70 11.57 0.64
CA ARG A 171 15.68 11.11 -0.37
C ARG A 171 15.01 10.27 -1.46
N LEU A 172 14.10 9.38 -1.09
CA LEU A 172 13.36 8.55 -2.04
C LEU A 172 12.51 9.41 -2.98
N LEU A 173 11.77 10.38 -2.44
CA LEU A 173 10.93 11.29 -3.21
C LEU A 173 11.74 12.17 -4.17
N ASP A 174 12.88 12.68 -3.72
CA ASP A 174 13.79 13.47 -4.56
C ASP A 174 14.38 12.61 -5.69
N ALA A 175 14.74 11.36 -5.39
CA ALA A 175 15.24 10.40 -6.39
C ALA A 175 14.14 10.06 -7.43
N TYR A 176 12.89 9.88 -7.02
CA TYR A 176 11.77 9.69 -7.95
C TYR A 176 11.58 10.90 -8.87
N ARG A 177 11.64 12.12 -8.33
CA ARG A 177 11.52 13.36 -9.13
C ARG A 177 12.66 13.51 -10.13
N ALA A 178 13.87 13.11 -9.74
CA ALA A 178 15.06 13.18 -10.57
C ALA A 178 15.18 12.03 -11.59
N GLY A 179 14.43 10.94 -11.42
CA GLY A 179 14.62 9.69 -12.17
C GLY A 179 15.94 9.01 -11.81
N ASP A 180 16.42 9.20 -10.59
CA ASP A 180 17.66 8.62 -10.08
C ASP A 180 17.41 7.20 -9.57
N VAL A 181 17.40 6.26 -10.53
CA VAL A 181 17.17 4.83 -10.28
C VAL A 181 18.23 4.25 -9.33
N ASP A 182 19.47 4.71 -9.43
CA ASP A 182 20.55 4.19 -8.59
C ASP A 182 20.29 4.51 -7.12
N THR A 183 19.96 5.75 -6.79
CA THR A 183 19.62 6.15 -5.44
C THR A 183 18.37 5.40 -4.92
N ILE A 184 17.32 5.22 -5.73
CA ILE A 184 16.11 4.46 -5.31
C ILE A 184 16.52 3.02 -4.93
N VAL A 185 17.32 2.36 -5.77
CA VAL A 185 17.76 0.98 -5.52
C VAL A 185 18.73 0.89 -4.33
N GLU A 186 19.59 1.89 -4.12
CA GLU A 186 20.46 1.94 -2.92
C GLU A 186 19.66 1.98 -1.62
N LEU A 187 18.53 2.71 -1.61
CA LEU A 187 17.63 2.80 -0.45
C LEU A 187 16.81 1.54 -0.20
N ALA A 188 16.79 0.59 -1.10
CA ALA A 188 16.04 -0.66 -0.97
C ALA A 188 16.86 -1.76 -0.27
N HIS A 189 16.19 -2.64 0.48
CA HIS A 189 16.77 -3.89 0.98
C HIS A 189 17.07 -4.85 -0.19
N PRO A 190 18.11 -5.70 -0.14
CA PRO A 190 18.40 -6.69 -1.21
C PRO A 190 17.20 -7.57 -1.57
N GLU A 191 16.39 -7.94 -0.58
CA GLU A 191 15.17 -8.77 -0.71
C GLU A 191 13.89 -7.94 -0.61
N ILE A 192 13.89 -6.70 -1.10
CA ILE A 192 12.73 -5.83 -1.02
C ILE A 192 11.47 -6.51 -1.56
N GLN A 193 10.36 -6.31 -0.86
CA GLN A 193 9.03 -6.75 -1.29
C GLN A 193 8.28 -5.54 -1.85
N THR A 194 8.09 -5.49 -3.15
CA THR A 194 7.42 -4.35 -3.78
C THR A 194 6.23 -4.84 -4.59
N GLY A 195 5.09 -4.26 -4.33
CA GLY A 195 3.90 -4.39 -5.16
C GLY A 195 3.50 -3.02 -5.70
N VAL A 196 3.68 -2.80 -6.98
CA VAL A 196 3.39 -1.53 -7.66
C VAL A 196 2.48 -1.74 -8.84
N ARG A 197 1.74 -0.69 -9.22
CA ARG A 197 0.99 -0.68 -10.46
C ARG A 197 1.95 -0.61 -11.66
N ASP A 198 1.66 -1.39 -12.69
CA ASP A 198 2.42 -1.35 -13.95
C ASP A 198 2.03 -0.13 -14.79
N TYR A 199 2.79 0.94 -14.65
CA TYR A 199 2.61 2.15 -15.47
C TYR A 199 3.32 2.08 -16.82
N VAL A 200 4.28 1.17 -16.99
CA VAL A 200 5.04 1.00 -18.24
C VAL A 200 4.13 0.49 -19.35
N ALA A 201 3.34 -0.52 -19.07
CA ALA A 201 2.42 -1.12 -20.03
C ALA A 201 1.01 -0.51 -19.98
N HIS A 202 0.72 0.40 -19.09
CA HIS A 202 -0.63 0.97 -18.85
C HIS A 202 -1.70 -0.09 -18.55
N THR A 203 -1.30 -1.26 -18.07
CA THR A 203 -2.21 -2.37 -17.83
C THR A 203 -3.08 -2.18 -16.61
N GLY A 204 -2.64 -1.35 -15.68
CA GLY A 204 -3.26 -1.21 -14.37
C GLY A 204 -3.13 -2.44 -13.48
N THR A 205 -2.41 -3.47 -13.92
CA THR A 205 -2.08 -4.65 -13.10
C THR A 205 -1.02 -4.31 -12.07
N LEU A 206 -1.07 -4.99 -10.93
CA LEU A 206 -0.01 -4.92 -9.93
C LEU A 206 1.18 -5.76 -10.38
N VAL A 207 2.37 -5.22 -10.18
CA VAL A 207 3.65 -5.87 -10.46
C VAL A 207 4.31 -6.21 -9.14
N GLU A 208 4.77 -7.45 -9.01
CA GLU A 208 5.51 -7.93 -7.84
C GLU A 208 7.00 -7.94 -8.15
N LEU A 209 7.79 -7.29 -7.28
CA LEU A 209 9.24 -7.25 -7.38
C LEU A 209 9.83 -7.72 -6.05
N HIS A 210 10.78 -8.64 -6.11
CA HIS A 210 11.33 -9.30 -4.92
C HIS A 210 12.84 -9.12 -4.75
N THR A 211 13.48 -8.38 -5.65
CA THR A 211 14.92 -8.08 -5.62
C THR A 211 15.21 -6.65 -6.05
N LYS A 212 16.39 -6.16 -5.69
CA LYS A 212 16.91 -4.87 -6.20
C LYS A 212 17.04 -4.85 -7.72
N ASP A 213 17.36 -5.97 -8.34
CA ASP A 213 17.53 -6.05 -9.80
C ASP A 213 16.20 -5.96 -10.52
N ASP A 214 15.15 -6.60 -9.97
CA ASP A 214 13.77 -6.45 -10.47
C ASP A 214 13.32 -5.00 -10.35
N LEU A 215 13.53 -4.38 -9.17
CA LEU A 215 13.20 -2.98 -8.93
C LEU A 215 13.94 -2.06 -9.92
N ARG A 216 15.23 -2.27 -10.11
CA ARG A 216 16.05 -1.51 -11.06
C ARG A 216 15.51 -1.61 -12.48
N SER A 217 15.22 -2.82 -12.92
CA SER A 217 14.70 -3.07 -14.28
C SER A 217 13.35 -2.39 -14.49
N HIS A 218 12.44 -2.53 -13.53
CA HIS A 218 11.11 -1.90 -13.59
C HIS A 218 11.19 -0.37 -13.62
N LEU A 219 12.03 0.23 -12.77
CA LEU A 219 12.22 1.70 -12.73
C LEU A 219 12.89 2.20 -14.01
N ALA A 220 13.89 1.47 -14.54
CA ALA A 220 14.54 1.83 -15.80
C ALA A 220 13.52 1.86 -16.95
N ASP A 221 12.64 0.85 -17.02
CA ASP A 221 11.56 0.80 -18.00
C ASP A 221 10.56 1.94 -17.81
N PHE A 222 10.17 2.23 -16.56
CA PHE A 222 9.29 3.36 -16.25
C PHE A 222 9.87 4.68 -16.77
N TYR A 223 11.12 5.00 -16.44
CA TYR A 223 11.78 6.25 -16.87
C TYR A 223 12.14 6.28 -18.35
N ALA A 224 12.25 5.13 -19.01
CA ALA A 224 12.37 5.09 -20.47
C ALA A 224 11.04 5.49 -21.15
N HIS A 225 9.90 5.17 -20.54
CA HIS A 225 8.58 5.45 -21.09
C HIS A 225 8.03 6.82 -20.68
N TYR A 226 8.43 7.34 -19.51
CA TYR A 226 7.89 8.57 -18.94
C TYR A 226 8.96 9.56 -18.52
N THR A 227 8.65 10.85 -18.67
CA THR A 227 9.33 11.94 -17.97
C THR A 227 8.46 12.36 -16.80
N VAL A 228 8.95 12.27 -15.59
CA VAL A 228 8.29 12.85 -14.44
C VAL A 228 8.35 14.37 -14.52
N ARG A 229 7.19 15.03 -14.58
CA ARG A 229 7.05 16.49 -14.60
C ARG A 229 6.89 17.04 -13.21
N GLU A 230 6.11 16.36 -12.39
CA GLU A 230 5.78 16.79 -11.03
C GLU A 230 5.35 15.58 -10.18
N ILE A 231 5.70 15.61 -8.89
CA ILE A 231 5.15 14.73 -7.86
C ILE A 231 4.72 15.61 -6.69
N ASP A 232 3.42 15.67 -6.46
CA ASP A 232 2.86 16.32 -5.29
C ASP A 232 2.56 15.31 -4.20
N VAL A 233 2.87 15.65 -2.96
CA VAL A 233 2.46 14.87 -1.78
C VAL A 233 1.07 15.33 -1.37
N VAL A 234 0.07 14.46 -1.53
CA VAL A 234 -1.34 14.73 -1.18
C VAL A 234 -1.61 14.40 0.27
N ALA A 235 -1.09 13.26 0.75
CA ALA A 235 -1.14 12.85 2.15
C ALA A 235 0.18 12.21 2.56
N LEU A 236 0.51 12.33 3.84
CA LEU A 236 1.78 11.84 4.38
C LEU A 236 1.63 11.50 5.87
N HIS A 237 2.13 10.33 6.25
CA HIS A 237 2.24 9.92 7.64
C HIS A 237 3.57 9.21 7.87
N PHE A 238 4.22 9.50 9.00
CA PHE A 238 5.43 8.83 9.45
C PHE A 238 5.22 8.19 10.80
N ASP A 239 5.69 6.96 10.94
CA ASP A 239 5.89 6.31 12.22
C ASP A 239 7.38 5.96 12.41
N ASP A 240 7.73 5.28 13.49
CA ASP A 240 9.12 4.91 13.81
C ASP A 240 9.67 3.78 12.91
N TRP A 241 8.83 3.12 12.13
CA TRP A 241 9.20 1.97 11.31
C TRP A 241 8.61 1.96 9.90
N PHE A 242 7.73 2.91 9.56
CA PHE A 242 7.15 3.01 8.23
C PHE A 242 6.80 4.45 7.87
N PHE A 243 6.58 4.68 6.60
CA PHE A 243 5.84 5.84 6.11
C PHE A 243 4.67 5.39 5.24
N PHE A 244 3.65 6.23 5.19
CA PHE A 244 2.58 6.18 4.22
C PHE A 244 2.54 7.50 3.46
N HIS A 245 2.32 7.44 2.15
CA HIS A 245 2.04 8.62 1.35
C HIS A 245 0.96 8.38 0.30
N GLU A 246 0.21 9.42 -0.04
CA GLU A 246 -0.50 9.55 -1.29
C GLU A 246 0.26 10.54 -2.15
N LEU A 247 0.67 10.11 -3.34
CA LEU A 247 1.35 10.93 -4.32
C LEU A 247 0.44 11.18 -5.52
N ARG A 248 0.48 12.41 -6.03
CA ARG A 248 -0.09 12.75 -7.31
C ARG A 248 1.03 12.94 -8.32
N TRP A 249 1.07 12.04 -9.30
CA TRP A 249 2.06 12.05 -10.37
C TRP A 249 1.54 12.81 -11.57
N THR A 250 2.39 13.64 -12.15
CA THR A 250 2.22 14.24 -13.49
C THR A 250 3.41 13.82 -14.33
N VAL A 251 3.16 13.02 -15.36
CA VAL A 251 4.19 12.45 -16.24
C VAL A 251 3.88 12.79 -17.69
N GLU A 252 4.92 12.85 -18.51
CA GLU A 252 4.79 12.95 -19.97
C GLU A 252 5.25 11.63 -20.60
N ALA A 253 4.40 11.03 -21.41
CA ALA A 253 4.73 9.83 -22.16
C ALA A 253 5.76 10.14 -23.25
N ARG A 254 6.87 9.41 -23.27
CA ARG A 254 7.95 9.59 -24.25
C ARG A 254 7.73 8.78 -25.52
N GLN A 255 6.99 7.69 -25.43
CA GLN A 255 6.84 6.70 -26.49
C GLN A 255 5.49 6.00 -26.47
N GLY A 256 5.22 5.18 -27.47
CA GLY A 256 3.95 4.46 -27.59
C GLY A 256 2.82 5.32 -28.17
N ALA A 257 1.59 4.84 -28.03
CA ALA A 257 0.40 5.50 -28.57
C ALA A 257 0.08 6.85 -27.93
N GLN A 258 0.61 7.07 -26.73
CA GLN A 258 0.40 8.30 -25.94
C GLN A 258 1.62 9.23 -25.96
N ALA A 259 2.60 9.02 -26.84
CA ALA A 259 3.80 9.86 -26.91
C ALA A 259 3.45 11.34 -27.00
N GLY A 260 4.04 12.15 -26.10
CA GLY A 260 3.80 13.57 -25.97
C GLY A 260 2.55 13.95 -25.14
N GLU A 261 1.75 12.98 -24.68
CA GLU A 261 0.64 13.25 -23.79
C GLU A 261 1.12 13.45 -22.34
N VAL A 262 0.48 14.38 -21.65
CA VAL A 262 0.68 14.59 -20.21
C VAL A 262 -0.42 13.84 -19.47
N LEU A 263 -0.01 12.95 -18.58
CA LEU A 263 -0.87 12.06 -17.83
C LEU A 263 -0.79 12.39 -16.36
N ARG A 264 -1.90 12.23 -15.64
CA ARG A 264 -1.98 12.38 -14.19
C ARG A 264 -2.63 11.17 -13.57
N TYR A 265 -2.08 10.71 -12.44
CA TYR A 265 -2.63 9.64 -11.63
C TYR A 265 -2.21 9.80 -10.16
N HIS A 266 -2.85 9.06 -9.28
CA HIS A 266 -2.50 9.00 -7.87
C HIS A 266 -2.01 7.61 -7.50
N THR A 267 -1.08 7.56 -6.55
CA THR A 267 -0.71 6.34 -5.84
C THR A 267 -0.87 6.56 -4.34
N ALA A 268 -1.38 5.55 -3.64
CA ALA A 268 -1.38 5.47 -2.20
C ALA A 268 -0.49 4.29 -1.82
N GLU A 269 0.57 4.55 -1.07
CA GLU A 269 1.63 3.59 -0.83
C GLU A 269 2.12 3.67 0.61
N TYR A 270 2.53 2.53 1.16
CA TYR A 270 3.28 2.49 2.39
C TYR A 270 4.61 1.77 2.19
N ALA A 271 5.59 2.13 3.00
CA ALA A 271 6.88 1.46 3.00
C ALA A 271 7.36 1.22 4.42
N GLU A 272 7.71 -0.04 4.73
CA GLU A 272 8.44 -0.39 5.95
C GLU A 272 9.91 -0.02 5.80
N VAL A 273 10.48 0.55 6.86
CA VAL A 273 11.88 0.94 6.94
C VAL A 273 12.57 0.09 7.99
N SER A 274 13.66 -0.59 7.60
CA SER A 274 14.46 -1.40 8.52
C SER A 274 15.25 -0.55 9.51
N GLY A 275 15.69 -1.19 10.59
CA GLY A 275 16.61 -0.59 11.55
C GLY A 275 17.95 -0.11 10.95
N THR A 276 18.32 -0.59 9.78
CA THR A 276 19.49 -0.15 9.01
C THR A 276 19.19 1.02 8.06
N GLY A 277 17.95 1.49 8.01
CA GLY A 277 17.53 2.60 7.17
C GLY A 277 17.32 2.22 5.69
N LEU A 278 16.90 0.98 5.43
CA LEU A 278 16.54 0.50 4.09
C LEU A 278 15.05 0.21 4.01
N VAL A 279 14.46 0.42 2.85
CA VAL A 279 13.08 0.02 2.54
C VAL A 279 13.01 -1.49 2.37
N VAL A 280 12.26 -2.18 3.23
CA VAL A 280 12.09 -3.64 3.18
C VAL A 280 10.81 -4.07 2.49
N ALA A 281 9.77 -3.23 2.57
CA ALA A 281 8.52 -3.40 1.82
C ALA A 281 8.07 -2.04 1.28
N HIS A 282 7.59 -2.01 0.04
CA HIS A 282 7.00 -0.82 -0.57
C HIS A 282 5.81 -1.26 -1.41
N ILE A 283 4.63 -1.12 -0.85
CA ILE A 283 3.41 -1.70 -1.37
C ILE A 283 2.36 -0.62 -1.52
N GLY A 284 1.64 -0.65 -2.63
CA GLY A 284 0.64 0.36 -2.88
C GLY A 284 -0.34 0.02 -3.99
N HIS A 285 -1.26 0.94 -4.18
CA HIS A 285 -2.29 0.92 -5.21
C HIS A 285 -2.36 2.27 -5.90
N GLY A 286 -2.78 2.28 -7.15
CA GLY A 286 -2.89 3.52 -7.92
C GLY A 286 -4.22 3.63 -8.66
N THR A 287 -4.57 4.87 -9.01
CA THR A 287 -5.71 5.18 -9.87
C THR A 287 -5.35 5.00 -11.35
N ASP A 288 -6.35 5.02 -12.21
CA ASP A 288 -6.13 5.13 -13.65
C ASP A 288 -5.43 6.43 -14.02
N GLN A 289 -4.68 6.37 -15.12
CA GLN A 289 -4.06 7.55 -15.72
C GLN A 289 -5.11 8.37 -16.46
N LEU A 290 -5.12 9.67 -16.18
CA LEU A 290 -5.99 10.63 -16.86
C LEU A 290 -5.14 11.54 -17.73
N LYS A 291 -5.53 11.70 -19.00
CA LYS A 291 -4.92 12.71 -19.88
C LYS A 291 -5.32 14.11 -19.40
N ILE A 292 -4.32 14.99 -19.27
CA ILE A 292 -4.49 16.38 -18.91
C ILE A 292 -3.86 17.28 -19.98
N GLY A 293 -4.63 18.14 -20.58
CA GLY A 293 -4.16 19.11 -21.58
C GLY A 293 -4.53 18.73 -22.98
#